data_4dd492ef8b59c2ad44caa2bd00738aa3
#
_entry.id   4dd492ef8b59c2ad44caa2bd00738aa3
#
_cell.length_a   1.000
_cell.length_b   1.000
_cell.length_c   1.000
_cell.angle_alpha   90.00
_cell.angle_beta   90.00
_cell.angle_gamma   90.00
#
_symmetry.space_group_name_H-M   'P 1'
#
loop_
_entity.id
_entity.type
_entity.pdbx_description
1 polymer ?
#
loop_
_entity_poly.entity_id
_entity_poly.type
_entity_poly.pdbx_seq_one_letter_code
_entity_poly.pdbx_strand_id
1 'polypeptide(L)'
;MPNGSLDKHLYEASNENTLNWRRRYRILAGVASALHYLHNEYDQKVLHRDLKASNILLDSDYNARLGDFGLARALDNERNSYAELGLAGVPGTMGYVAPECFHTGRATPESDVYGFGAVVLEVVCSRSPGISINHHQRLYSLVDWVWMLHREGSIEEAVDERLGTDYVVDEAKRLLLLGLACSHPIASERPQTQDICQIISGIMLAPNVPPFKPAFTWPSMVTACSSTDSTLTNTTFSS
;
A
#
# COMPACT_ATOMS: atom_id res chain seq x y z
N MET A 1 1.11 -11.04 -21.49
CA MET A 1 2.31 -10.19 -21.68
C MET A 1 3.53 -11.07 -21.89
N PRO A 2 4.50 -10.70 -22.77
CA PRO A 2 5.63 -11.55 -23.12
C PRO A 2 6.49 -11.99 -21.94
N ASN A 3 6.73 -11.09 -20.97
CA ASN A 3 7.54 -11.39 -19.80
C ASN A 3 6.71 -11.83 -18.57
N GLY A 4 5.42 -12.18 -18.76
CA GLY A 4 4.59 -12.69 -17.67
C GLY A 4 4.33 -11.66 -16.56
N SER A 5 4.22 -12.13 -15.32
CA SER A 5 3.97 -11.32 -14.13
C SER A 5 5.25 -11.11 -13.30
N LEU A 6 5.27 -10.02 -12.54
CA LEU A 6 6.42 -9.56 -11.77
C LEU A 6 6.87 -10.57 -10.69
N ASP A 7 5.93 -11.23 -10.01
CA ASP A 7 6.20 -12.23 -8.97
C ASP A 7 7.12 -13.36 -9.44
N LYS A 8 6.96 -13.83 -10.69
CA LYS A 8 7.82 -14.85 -11.28
C LYS A 8 9.29 -14.41 -11.35
N HIS A 9 9.52 -13.14 -11.64
CA HIS A 9 10.87 -12.59 -11.72
C HIS A 9 11.48 -12.31 -10.34
N LEU A 10 10.66 -12.14 -9.31
CA LEU A 10 11.14 -11.93 -7.94
C LEU A 10 11.47 -13.25 -7.24
N TYR A 11 10.69 -14.31 -7.47
CA TYR A 11 10.76 -15.54 -6.69
C TYR A 11 11.30 -16.76 -7.44
N GLU A 12 10.96 -16.89 -8.74
CA GLU A 12 11.29 -18.07 -9.53
C GLU A 12 12.59 -17.90 -10.34
N ALA A 13 13.07 -16.66 -10.47
CA ALA A 13 14.28 -16.40 -11.26
C ALA A 13 15.52 -17.01 -10.57
N SER A 14 16.31 -17.77 -11.35
CA SER A 14 17.68 -18.10 -10.98
C SER A 14 18.52 -16.82 -10.83
N ASN A 15 19.64 -16.89 -10.11
CA ASN A 15 20.52 -15.71 -9.92
C ASN A 15 20.90 -15.01 -11.23
N GLU A 16 21.01 -15.76 -12.34
CA GLU A 16 21.33 -15.23 -13.66
C GLU A 16 20.19 -14.42 -14.30
N ASN A 17 18.93 -14.67 -13.91
CA ASN A 17 17.74 -14.02 -14.45
C ASN A 17 17.07 -13.04 -13.47
N THR A 18 17.74 -12.71 -12.37
CA THR A 18 17.24 -11.74 -11.40
C THR A 18 17.05 -10.37 -12.05
N LEU A 19 15.91 -9.72 -11.77
CA LEU A 19 15.69 -8.34 -12.21
C LEU A 19 16.77 -7.44 -11.61
N ASN A 20 17.57 -6.79 -12.47
CA ASN A 20 18.54 -5.80 -12.04
C ASN A 20 17.85 -4.57 -11.45
N TRP A 21 18.60 -3.76 -10.71
CA TRP A 21 18.08 -2.60 -10.00
C TRP A 21 17.33 -1.62 -10.92
N ARG A 22 17.89 -1.30 -12.09
CA ARG A 22 17.30 -0.37 -13.05
C ARG A 22 15.92 -0.81 -13.53
N ARG A 23 15.72 -2.13 -13.76
CA ARG A 23 14.41 -2.69 -14.14
C ARG A 23 13.43 -2.60 -12.98
N ARG A 24 13.84 -2.95 -11.74
CA ARG A 24 12.99 -2.83 -10.54
C ARG A 24 12.49 -1.40 -10.35
N TYR A 25 13.41 -0.45 -10.46
CA TYR A 25 13.08 0.97 -10.32
C TYR A 25 12.09 1.44 -11.39
N ARG A 26 12.32 1.08 -12.65
CA ARG A 26 11.43 1.41 -13.78
C ARG A 26 10.03 0.79 -13.60
N ILE A 27 9.96 -0.46 -13.15
CA ILE A 27 8.68 -1.14 -12.88
C ILE A 27 7.90 -0.39 -11.82
N LEU A 28 8.53 -0.03 -10.70
CA LEU A 28 7.87 0.73 -9.63
C LEU A 28 7.39 2.10 -10.10
N ALA A 29 8.19 2.81 -10.89
CA ALA A 29 7.77 4.09 -11.48
C ALA A 29 6.55 3.91 -12.40
N GLY A 30 6.52 2.86 -13.22
CA GLY A 30 5.39 2.55 -14.08
C GLY A 30 4.11 2.21 -13.30
N VAL A 31 4.22 1.43 -12.23
CA VAL A 31 3.08 1.10 -11.36
C VAL A 31 2.55 2.35 -10.65
N ALA A 32 3.43 3.21 -10.12
CA ALA A 32 3.06 4.47 -9.49
C ALA A 32 2.29 5.39 -10.45
N SER A 33 2.79 5.55 -11.68
CA SER A 33 2.14 6.34 -12.73
C SER A 33 0.76 5.77 -13.11
N ALA A 34 0.65 4.44 -13.23
CA ALA A 34 -0.62 3.80 -13.52
C ALA A 34 -1.64 4.00 -12.39
N LEU A 35 -1.20 3.89 -11.13
CA LEU A 35 -2.06 4.13 -9.97
C LEU A 35 -2.51 5.60 -9.89
N HIS A 36 -1.59 6.54 -10.16
CA HIS A 36 -1.91 7.96 -10.21
C HIS A 36 -2.96 8.25 -11.29
N TYR A 37 -2.81 7.68 -12.48
CA TYR A 37 -3.78 7.81 -13.57
C TYR A 37 -5.17 7.32 -13.15
N LEU A 38 -5.27 6.13 -12.54
CA LEU A 38 -6.55 5.56 -12.10
C LEU A 38 -7.24 6.41 -11.03
N HIS A 39 -6.48 7.02 -10.13
CA HIS A 39 -7.04 7.78 -9.01
C HIS A 39 -7.36 9.25 -9.35
N ASN A 40 -6.67 9.86 -10.35
CA ASN A 40 -6.74 11.30 -10.54
C ASN A 40 -7.03 11.77 -11.97
N GLU A 41 -6.62 11.02 -12.99
CA GLU A 41 -6.68 11.48 -14.39
C GLU A 41 -7.80 10.80 -15.19
N TYR A 42 -8.24 9.60 -14.78
CA TYR A 42 -9.34 8.92 -15.45
C TYR A 42 -10.67 9.60 -15.13
N ASP A 43 -11.61 9.62 -16.08
CA ASP A 43 -12.91 10.31 -15.97
C ASP A 43 -13.69 9.94 -14.70
N GLN A 44 -13.61 8.68 -14.29
CA GLN A 44 -14.14 8.17 -13.03
C GLN A 44 -12.99 7.58 -12.21
N LYS A 45 -12.79 8.03 -10.97
CA LYS A 45 -11.79 7.43 -10.09
C LYS A 45 -11.99 5.93 -9.99
N VAL A 46 -10.96 5.16 -10.30
CA VAL A 46 -10.99 3.69 -10.24
C VAL A 46 -10.08 3.21 -9.13
N LEU A 47 -10.63 2.40 -8.24
CA LEU A 47 -9.85 1.66 -7.24
C LEU A 47 -9.50 0.28 -7.78
N HIS A 48 -8.22 -0.10 -7.66
CA HIS A 48 -7.74 -1.41 -8.13
C HIS A 48 -8.14 -2.54 -7.18
N ARG A 49 -7.96 -2.35 -5.87
CA ARG A 49 -8.37 -3.22 -4.76
C ARG A 49 -7.59 -4.54 -4.59
N ASP A 50 -6.75 -4.92 -5.56
CA ASP A 50 -5.90 -6.12 -5.46
C ASP A 50 -4.52 -5.87 -6.07
N LEU A 51 -3.84 -4.81 -5.60
CA LEU A 51 -2.50 -4.46 -6.06
C LEU A 51 -1.49 -5.42 -5.43
N LYS A 52 -0.80 -6.20 -6.27
CA LYS A 52 0.21 -7.21 -5.88
C LYS A 52 1.12 -7.54 -7.06
N ALA A 53 2.30 -8.14 -6.81
CA ALA A 53 3.26 -8.44 -7.87
C ALA A 53 2.72 -9.36 -8.97
N SER A 54 1.85 -10.31 -8.64
CA SER A 54 1.25 -11.22 -9.64
C SER A 54 0.26 -10.52 -10.60
N ASN A 55 -0.26 -9.34 -10.22
CA ASN A 55 -1.14 -8.52 -11.05
C ASN A 55 -0.39 -7.41 -11.81
N ILE A 56 0.94 -7.35 -11.68
CA ILE A 56 1.81 -6.47 -12.46
C ILE A 56 2.42 -7.29 -13.60
N LEU A 57 1.94 -7.05 -14.80
CA LEU A 57 2.39 -7.73 -16.01
C LEU A 57 3.53 -6.94 -16.66
N LEU A 58 4.50 -7.66 -17.24
CA LEU A 58 5.66 -7.05 -17.88
C LEU A 58 5.58 -7.23 -19.39
N ASP A 59 5.73 -6.13 -20.13
CA ASP A 59 5.82 -6.17 -21.60
C ASP A 59 7.23 -6.62 -22.06
N SER A 60 7.48 -6.63 -23.37
CA SER A 60 8.76 -7.04 -23.95
C SER A 60 9.96 -6.25 -23.45
N ASP A 61 9.75 -5.01 -23.07
CA ASP A 61 10.77 -4.08 -22.59
C ASP A 61 10.82 -3.98 -21.06
N TYR A 62 10.11 -4.85 -20.36
CA TYR A 62 9.93 -4.85 -18.91
C TYR A 62 9.22 -3.60 -18.37
N ASN A 63 8.37 -2.95 -19.17
CA ASN A 63 7.49 -1.92 -18.62
C ASN A 63 6.33 -2.58 -17.90
N ALA A 64 5.95 -1.98 -16.77
CA ALA A 64 4.86 -2.47 -15.94
C ALA A 64 3.49 -2.12 -16.56
N ARG A 65 2.58 -3.09 -16.51
CA ARG A 65 1.16 -2.94 -16.85
C ARG A 65 0.33 -3.51 -15.71
N LEU A 66 -0.52 -2.70 -15.09
CA LEU A 66 -1.48 -3.20 -14.12
C LEU A 66 -2.49 -4.10 -14.84
N GLY A 67 -2.75 -5.25 -14.25
CA GLY A 67 -3.69 -6.25 -14.74
C GLY A 67 -4.64 -6.71 -13.64
N ASP A 68 -5.57 -7.60 -14.01
CA ASP A 68 -6.59 -8.17 -13.13
C ASP A 68 -7.46 -7.11 -12.44
N PHE A 69 -8.29 -6.45 -13.25
CA PHE A 69 -9.31 -5.51 -12.77
C PHE A 69 -10.59 -6.21 -12.28
N GLY A 70 -10.54 -7.51 -11.97
CA GLY A 70 -11.70 -8.30 -11.50
C GLY A 70 -12.34 -7.76 -10.23
N LEU A 71 -11.57 -7.13 -9.36
CA LEU A 71 -12.04 -6.48 -8.15
C LEU A 71 -12.18 -4.95 -8.29
N ALA A 72 -11.75 -4.35 -9.40
CA ALA A 72 -11.76 -2.91 -9.58
C ALA A 72 -13.17 -2.31 -9.53
N ARG A 73 -13.27 -1.10 -9.00
CA ARG A 73 -14.53 -0.34 -8.90
C ARG A 73 -14.31 1.12 -9.26
N ALA A 74 -15.18 1.67 -10.11
CA ALA A 74 -15.30 3.10 -10.30
C ALA A 74 -15.99 3.70 -9.07
N LEU A 75 -15.47 4.81 -8.59
CA LEU A 75 -16.10 5.61 -7.53
C LEU A 75 -17.10 6.56 -8.20
N ASP A 76 -18.37 6.18 -8.26
CA ASP A 76 -19.43 7.11 -8.59
C ASP A 76 -19.62 8.11 -7.45
N ASN A 77 -19.71 9.41 -7.79
CA ASN A 77 -19.94 10.48 -6.83
C ASN A 77 -21.09 10.12 -5.88
N GLU A 78 -20.78 9.93 -4.61
CA GLU A 78 -21.62 9.91 -3.41
C GLU A 78 -22.34 8.62 -2.99
N ARG A 79 -22.54 7.59 -3.81
CA ARG A 79 -23.36 6.43 -3.37
C ARG A 79 -22.67 5.06 -3.30
N ASN A 80 -21.53 4.87 -3.94
CA ASN A 80 -20.93 3.52 -4.08
C ASN A 80 -19.71 3.22 -3.21
N SER A 81 -19.33 4.09 -2.28
CA SER A 81 -18.29 3.77 -1.27
C SER A 81 -18.69 2.64 -0.31
N TYR A 82 -19.96 2.19 -0.39
CA TYR A 82 -20.56 1.27 0.57
C TYR A 82 -20.95 -0.09 -0.03
N ALA A 83 -20.58 -0.35 -1.27
CA ALA A 83 -20.99 -1.58 -1.93
C ALA A 83 -20.27 -2.80 -1.36
N GLU A 84 -21.02 -3.50 -0.52
CA GLU A 84 -21.04 -4.95 -0.43
C GLU A 84 -19.72 -5.65 -0.05
N LEU A 85 -19.39 -5.57 1.24
CA LEU A 85 -18.86 -6.74 1.90
C LEU A 85 -20.05 -7.64 2.25
N GLY A 86 -20.47 -8.40 1.24
CA GLY A 86 -21.25 -9.59 1.50
C GLY A 86 -20.46 -10.48 2.47
N LEU A 87 -21.10 -11.47 3.07
CA LEU A 87 -20.58 -12.49 4.00
C LEU A 87 -19.26 -13.21 3.58
N ALA A 88 -18.60 -12.79 2.50
CA ALA A 88 -17.43 -13.42 1.89
C ALA A 88 -16.05 -12.88 2.33
N GLY A 89 -15.99 -11.97 3.30
CA GLY A 89 -14.71 -11.44 3.80
C GLY A 89 -14.19 -10.22 3.04
N VAL A 90 -13.05 -9.69 3.47
CA VAL A 90 -12.37 -8.55 2.86
C VAL A 90 -11.76 -8.97 1.53
N PRO A 91 -12.12 -8.37 0.38
CA PRO A 91 -11.50 -8.69 -0.89
C PRO A 91 -10.04 -8.21 -0.91
N GLY A 92 -9.18 -9.00 -1.53
CA GLY A 92 -7.76 -8.71 -1.68
C GLY A 92 -6.86 -9.84 -1.20
N THR A 93 -5.57 -9.68 -1.39
CA THR A 93 -4.55 -10.69 -1.09
C THR A 93 -3.87 -10.39 0.26
N MET A 94 -3.76 -11.40 1.12
CA MET A 94 -3.10 -11.28 2.43
C MET A 94 -1.69 -10.66 2.30
N GLY A 95 -1.38 -9.69 3.15
CA GLY A 95 -0.12 -8.95 3.13
C GLY A 95 -0.18 -7.64 2.32
N TYR A 96 -1.16 -7.49 1.41
CA TYR A 96 -1.35 -6.27 0.61
C TYR A 96 -2.60 -5.48 1.02
N VAL A 97 -3.47 -6.09 1.83
CA VAL A 97 -4.71 -5.45 2.30
C VAL A 97 -4.42 -4.49 3.42
N ALA A 98 -4.90 -3.25 3.29
CA ALA A 98 -4.75 -2.22 4.31
C ALA A 98 -5.52 -2.59 5.60
N PRO A 99 -4.97 -2.25 6.80
CA PRO A 99 -5.56 -2.67 8.07
C PRO A 99 -6.98 -2.16 8.29
N GLU A 100 -7.30 -0.95 7.85
CA GLU A 100 -8.65 -0.38 7.94
C GLU A 100 -9.69 -1.16 7.12
N CYS A 101 -9.28 -1.83 6.04
CA CYS A 101 -10.20 -2.62 5.22
C CYS A 101 -10.76 -3.82 5.98
N PHE A 102 -10.00 -4.42 6.91
CA PHE A 102 -10.48 -5.52 7.75
C PHE A 102 -11.62 -5.10 8.69
N HIS A 103 -11.68 -3.82 9.05
CA HIS A 103 -12.69 -3.29 9.97
C HIS A 103 -13.85 -2.60 9.25
N THR A 104 -13.54 -1.84 8.19
CA THR A 104 -14.55 -1.08 7.46
C THR A 104 -15.21 -1.90 6.37
N GLY A 105 -14.46 -2.89 5.89
CA GLY A 105 -14.84 -3.59 4.70
C GLY A 105 -14.80 -2.75 3.43
N ARG A 106 -14.19 -1.58 3.46
CA ARG A 106 -14.22 -0.62 2.36
C ARG A 106 -12.82 -0.44 1.79
N ALA A 107 -12.74 -0.39 0.47
CA ALA A 107 -11.56 0.04 -0.25
C ALA A 107 -11.63 1.55 -0.48
N THR A 108 -10.48 2.21 -0.36
CA THR A 108 -10.29 3.65 -0.60
C THR A 108 -9.04 3.86 -1.46
N PRO A 109 -8.81 5.04 -2.03
CA PRO A 109 -7.54 5.34 -2.69
C PRO A 109 -6.33 5.08 -1.78
N GLU A 110 -6.47 5.39 -0.49
CA GLU A 110 -5.42 5.16 0.50
C GLU A 110 -5.17 3.66 0.73
N SER A 111 -6.19 2.80 0.59
CA SER A 111 -5.98 1.35 0.66
C SER A 111 -5.22 0.78 -0.54
N ASP A 112 -5.41 1.33 -1.73
CA ASP A 112 -4.58 1.01 -2.91
C ASP A 112 -3.14 1.49 -2.71
N VAL A 113 -2.94 2.67 -2.09
CA VAL A 113 -1.61 3.17 -1.73
C VAL A 113 -0.91 2.23 -0.75
N TYR A 114 -1.65 1.66 0.22
CA TYR A 114 -1.08 0.64 1.12
C TYR A 114 -0.60 -0.59 0.34
N GLY A 115 -1.43 -1.11 -0.57
CA GLY A 115 -1.06 -2.22 -1.45
C GLY A 115 0.17 -1.90 -2.30
N PHE A 116 0.27 -0.67 -2.83
CA PHE A 116 1.45 -0.19 -3.53
C PHE A 116 2.69 -0.17 -2.63
N GLY A 117 2.56 0.27 -1.37
CA GLY A 117 3.64 0.21 -0.38
C GLY A 117 4.17 -1.21 -0.18
N ALA A 118 3.28 -2.19 -0.03
CA ALA A 118 3.66 -3.59 0.06
C ALA A 118 4.39 -4.08 -1.20
N VAL A 119 3.95 -3.68 -2.40
CA VAL A 119 4.62 -3.99 -3.67
C VAL A 119 6.01 -3.34 -3.75
N VAL A 120 6.17 -2.09 -3.30
CA VAL A 120 7.50 -1.44 -3.27
C VAL A 120 8.47 -2.24 -2.42
N LEU A 121 8.07 -2.61 -1.20
CA LEU A 121 8.89 -3.43 -0.31
C LEU A 121 9.17 -4.81 -0.91
N GLU A 122 8.15 -5.44 -1.51
CA GLU A 122 8.28 -6.73 -2.19
C GLU A 122 9.33 -6.70 -3.31
N VAL A 123 9.33 -5.66 -4.14
CA VAL A 123 10.26 -5.51 -5.27
C VAL A 123 11.69 -5.23 -4.79
N VAL A 124 11.86 -4.39 -3.78
CA VAL A 124 13.18 -4.05 -3.25
C VAL A 124 13.79 -5.22 -2.49
N CYS A 125 12.99 -5.91 -1.68
CA CYS A 125 13.46 -6.98 -0.81
C CYS A 125 13.41 -8.37 -1.46
N SER A 126 12.68 -8.55 -2.57
CA SER A 126 12.33 -9.84 -3.19
C SER A 126 11.76 -10.85 -2.18
N ARG A 127 10.92 -10.37 -1.28
CA ARG A 127 10.23 -11.18 -0.28
C ARG A 127 8.73 -10.96 -0.37
N SER A 128 7.97 -12.07 -0.37
CA SER A 128 6.51 -12.00 -0.46
C SER A 128 5.89 -11.42 0.82
N PRO A 129 5.00 -10.41 0.70
CA PRO A 129 4.26 -9.88 1.85
C PRO A 129 3.35 -10.91 2.55
N GLY A 130 2.92 -11.94 1.83
CA GLY A 130 2.07 -13.02 2.36
C GLY A 130 2.82 -14.10 3.14
N ILE A 131 4.15 -14.07 3.18
CA ILE A 131 4.99 -15.07 3.85
C ILE A 131 5.68 -14.44 5.05
N SER A 132 5.61 -15.12 6.21
CA SER A 132 6.29 -14.65 7.42
C SER A 132 7.81 -14.80 7.30
N ILE A 133 8.52 -13.75 7.68
CA ILE A 133 9.99 -13.69 7.71
C ILE A 133 10.45 -14.04 9.12
N ASN A 134 11.30 -15.08 9.25
CA ASN A 134 11.92 -15.41 10.53
C ASN A 134 13.19 -14.57 10.71
N HIS A 135 13.18 -13.69 11.69
CA HIS A 135 14.33 -12.88 12.07
C HIS A 135 14.50 -12.91 13.60
N HIS A 136 15.68 -13.33 14.07
CA HIS A 136 15.97 -13.51 15.50
C HIS A 136 14.89 -14.32 16.26
N GLN A 137 14.44 -15.45 15.70
CA GLN A 137 13.42 -16.34 16.27
C GLN A 137 12.02 -15.72 16.41
N ARG A 138 11.77 -14.61 15.71
CA ARG A 138 10.45 -13.99 15.61
C ARG A 138 9.96 -13.98 14.18
N LEU A 139 8.66 -14.13 14.02
CA LEU A 139 8.00 -14.07 12.71
C LEU A 139 7.44 -12.67 12.47
N TYR A 140 7.80 -12.11 11.33
CA TYR A 140 7.36 -10.78 10.90
C TYR A 140 6.65 -10.87 9.56
N SER A 141 5.66 -10.02 9.32
CA SER A 141 5.26 -9.69 7.95
C SER A 141 6.40 -8.91 7.27
N LEU A 142 6.40 -8.83 5.94
CA LEU A 142 7.40 -8.03 5.20
C LEU A 142 7.43 -6.58 5.70
N VAL A 143 6.26 -5.95 5.82
CA VAL A 143 6.13 -4.57 6.30
C VAL A 143 6.69 -4.41 7.71
N ASP A 144 6.34 -5.32 8.65
CA ASP A 144 6.83 -5.25 10.02
C ASP A 144 8.33 -5.48 10.13
N TRP A 145 8.88 -6.36 9.30
CA TRP A 145 10.31 -6.62 9.25
C TRP A 145 11.10 -5.39 8.77
N VAL A 146 10.66 -4.73 7.72
CA VAL A 146 11.31 -3.50 7.23
C VAL A 146 11.17 -2.36 8.24
N TRP A 147 10.02 -2.24 8.92
CA TRP A 147 9.86 -1.30 10.04
C TRP A 147 10.84 -1.56 11.19
N MET A 148 11.07 -2.83 11.51
CA MET A 148 12.04 -3.23 12.55
C MET A 148 13.46 -2.81 12.14
N LEU A 149 13.89 -3.10 10.90
CA LEU A 149 15.20 -2.69 10.39
C LEU A 149 15.35 -1.16 10.35
N HIS A 150 14.27 -0.44 9.97
CA HIS A 150 14.27 1.03 10.00
C HIS A 150 14.50 1.57 11.41
N ARG A 151 13.82 1.02 12.41
CA ARG A 151 14.01 1.39 13.82
C ARG A 151 15.43 1.14 14.31
N GLU A 152 16.08 0.08 13.83
CA GLU A 152 17.43 -0.32 14.19
C GLU A 152 18.51 0.47 13.43
N GLY A 153 18.10 1.31 12.45
CA GLY A 153 19.01 2.11 11.63
C GLY A 153 19.73 1.32 10.54
N SER A 154 19.25 0.10 10.24
CA SER A 154 19.84 -0.82 9.26
C SER A 154 18.87 -1.17 8.13
N ILE A 155 18.04 -0.20 7.69
CA ILE A 155 17.00 -0.42 6.68
C ILE A 155 17.55 -0.98 5.36
N GLU A 156 18.78 -0.68 5.02
CA GLU A 156 19.47 -1.15 3.81
C GLU A 156 19.67 -2.68 3.79
N GLU A 157 19.68 -3.34 4.96
CA GLU A 157 19.73 -4.80 5.06
C GLU A 157 18.48 -5.49 4.50
N ALA A 158 17.41 -4.74 4.25
CA ALA A 158 16.22 -5.25 3.61
C ALA A 158 16.37 -5.48 2.11
N VAL A 159 17.38 -4.89 1.45
CA VAL A 159 17.60 -5.01 0.01
C VAL A 159 17.92 -6.46 -0.35
N ASP A 160 17.36 -6.90 -1.48
CA ASP A 160 17.62 -8.25 -2.01
C ASP A 160 19.12 -8.51 -2.17
N GLU A 161 19.65 -9.45 -1.40
CA GLU A 161 21.07 -9.83 -1.39
C GLU A 161 21.60 -10.30 -2.76
N ARG A 162 20.70 -10.79 -3.64
CA ARG A 162 21.07 -11.20 -5.00
C ARG A 162 21.52 -10.06 -5.90
N LEU A 163 21.19 -8.82 -5.52
CA LEU A 163 21.67 -7.62 -6.23
C LEU A 163 23.16 -7.34 -5.93
N GLY A 164 23.73 -7.90 -4.86
CA GLY A 164 25.10 -7.65 -4.46
C GLY A 164 25.39 -6.15 -4.33
N THR A 165 26.22 -5.61 -5.21
CA THR A 165 26.54 -4.17 -5.28
C THR A 165 25.88 -3.46 -6.47
N ASP A 166 25.06 -4.16 -7.25
CA ASP A 166 24.41 -3.62 -8.45
C ASP A 166 23.10 -2.88 -8.11
N TYR A 167 23.17 -1.93 -7.17
CA TYR A 167 22.06 -1.01 -6.88
C TYR A 167 22.58 0.33 -6.33
N VAL A 168 21.73 1.36 -6.41
CA VAL A 168 22.05 2.68 -5.88
C VAL A 168 21.47 2.79 -4.45
N VAL A 169 22.36 2.90 -3.45
CA VAL A 169 21.99 2.88 -2.02
C VAL A 169 20.95 3.95 -1.68
N ASP A 170 21.15 5.19 -2.16
CA ASP A 170 20.22 6.29 -1.88
C ASP A 170 18.84 6.08 -2.52
N GLU A 171 18.80 5.45 -3.70
CA GLU A 171 17.53 5.08 -4.34
C GLU A 171 16.84 3.95 -3.59
N ALA A 172 17.58 2.93 -3.15
CA ALA A 172 17.04 1.82 -2.38
C ALA A 172 16.47 2.31 -1.05
N LYS A 173 17.20 3.14 -0.34
CA LYS A 173 16.73 3.76 0.90
C LYS A 173 15.48 4.60 0.68
N ARG A 174 15.44 5.40 -0.38
CA ARG A 174 14.27 6.20 -0.77
C ARG A 174 13.05 5.31 -1.02
N LEU A 175 13.21 4.21 -1.76
CA LEU A 175 12.13 3.27 -2.04
C LEU A 175 11.66 2.53 -0.78
N LEU A 176 12.57 2.11 0.10
CA LEU A 176 12.20 1.46 1.35
C LEU A 176 11.41 2.41 2.26
N LEU A 177 11.85 3.66 2.42
CA LEU A 177 11.13 4.68 3.18
C LEU A 177 9.77 4.99 2.55
N LEU A 178 9.70 5.07 1.21
CA LEU A 178 8.43 5.24 0.49
C LEU A 178 7.49 4.06 0.74
N GLY A 179 7.99 2.82 0.68
CA GLY A 179 7.22 1.62 0.98
C GLY A 179 6.63 1.64 2.38
N LEU A 180 7.42 2.07 3.39
CA LEU A 180 6.95 2.24 4.77
C LEU A 180 5.90 3.35 4.90
N ALA A 181 6.10 4.50 4.25
CA ALA A 181 5.14 5.60 4.27
C ALA A 181 3.81 5.21 3.60
N CYS A 182 3.86 4.53 2.45
CA CYS A 182 2.67 4.03 1.76
C CYS A 182 1.94 2.96 2.60
N SER A 183 2.68 2.09 3.31
CA SER A 183 2.11 1.06 4.20
C SER A 183 1.90 1.56 5.64
N HIS A 184 1.76 2.88 5.83
CA HIS A 184 1.46 3.46 7.14
C HIS A 184 0.13 2.93 7.68
N PRO A 185 0.02 2.55 8.98
CA PRO A 185 -1.21 2.00 9.54
C PRO A 185 -2.40 2.96 9.46
N ILE A 186 -2.16 4.26 9.59
CA ILE A 186 -3.18 5.32 9.52
C ILE A 186 -3.29 5.78 8.06
N ALA A 187 -4.46 5.62 7.46
CA ALA A 187 -4.69 5.89 6.04
C ALA A 187 -4.39 7.34 5.63
N SER A 188 -4.77 8.32 6.46
CA SER A 188 -4.53 9.76 6.20
C SER A 188 -3.06 10.19 6.21
N GLU A 189 -2.17 9.36 6.76
CA GLU A 189 -0.73 9.62 6.81
C GLU A 189 0.02 9.07 5.59
N ARG A 190 -0.67 8.36 4.71
CA ARG A 190 -0.09 7.83 3.47
C ARG A 190 0.05 8.94 2.42
N PRO A 191 1.16 8.95 1.65
CA PRO A 191 1.35 9.95 0.61
C PRO A 191 0.29 9.82 -0.50
N GLN A 192 -0.02 10.93 -1.17
CA GLN A 192 -0.85 10.93 -2.35
C GLN A 192 -0.09 10.33 -3.54
N THR A 193 -0.81 9.79 -4.53
CA THR A 193 -0.18 9.16 -5.70
C THR A 193 0.70 10.11 -6.51
N GLN A 194 0.38 11.42 -6.52
CA GLN A 194 1.22 12.44 -7.13
C GLN A 194 2.57 12.57 -6.42
N ASP A 195 2.56 12.61 -5.07
CA ASP A 195 3.78 12.69 -4.27
C ASP A 195 4.64 11.44 -4.46
N ILE A 196 3.99 10.26 -4.52
CA ILE A 196 4.67 8.98 -4.80
C ILE A 196 5.45 9.05 -6.13
N CYS A 197 4.83 9.57 -7.20
CA CYS A 197 5.49 9.74 -8.50
C CYS A 197 6.69 10.70 -8.41
N GLN A 198 6.55 11.81 -7.67
CA GLN A 198 7.62 12.79 -7.48
C GLN A 198 8.77 12.26 -6.62
N ILE A 199 8.47 11.45 -5.59
CA ILE A 199 9.50 10.80 -4.75
C ILE A 199 10.28 9.78 -5.57
N ILE A 200 9.60 8.93 -6.35
CA ILE A 200 10.26 7.93 -7.20
C ILE A 200 11.12 8.63 -8.26
N SER A 201 10.63 9.69 -8.91
CA SER A 201 11.42 10.44 -9.90
C SER A 201 12.60 11.24 -9.30
N GLY A 202 12.69 11.31 -7.98
CA GLY A 202 13.75 12.07 -7.28
C GLY A 202 13.52 13.58 -7.23
N ILE A 203 12.36 14.06 -7.68
CA ILE A 203 11.96 15.48 -7.58
C ILE A 203 11.67 15.86 -6.13
N MET A 204 11.02 14.94 -5.40
CA MET A 204 10.72 15.10 -3.98
C MET A 204 11.63 14.19 -3.13
N LEU A 205 11.97 14.65 -1.94
CA LEU A 205 12.75 13.87 -0.98
C LEU A 205 11.96 12.65 -0.49
N ALA A 206 12.70 11.64 0.01
CA ALA A 206 12.09 10.52 0.71
C ALA A 206 11.20 11.01 1.87
N PRO A 207 10.05 10.35 2.11
CA PRO A 207 9.17 10.75 3.21
C PRO A 207 9.85 10.57 4.56
N ASN A 208 9.50 11.43 5.50
CA ASN A 208 9.95 11.27 6.88
C ASN A 208 9.11 10.18 7.56
N VAL A 209 9.71 9.02 7.78
CA VAL A 209 9.08 7.87 8.43
C VAL A 209 9.49 7.86 9.91
N PRO A 210 8.55 7.78 10.87
CA PRO A 210 8.91 7.72 12.28
C PRO A 210 9.68 6.43 12.60
N PRO A 211 10.57 6.43 13.61
CA PRO A 211 11.40 5.25 13.91
C PRO A 211 10.58 4.05 14.42
N PHE A 212 9.41 4.28 14.99
CA PHE A 212 8.51 3.23 15.45
C PHE A 212 7.26 3.17 14.58
N LYS A 213 6.87 1.97 14.17
CA LYS A 213 5.59 1.76 13.48
C LYS A 213 4.44 2.23 14.39
N PRO A 214 3.65 3.22 13.96
CA PRO A 214 2.50 3.65 14.74
C PRO A 214 1.50 2.52 14.97
N ALA A 215 0.86 2.52 16.14
CA ALA A 215 -0.23 1.59 16.38
C ALA A 215 -1.43 1.97 15.50
N PHE A 216 -2.08 0.96 14.92
CA PHE A 216 -3.37 1.19 14.28
C PHE A 216 -4.38 1.58 15.35
N THR A 217 -4.87 2.81 15.29
CA THR A 217 -5.92 3.29 16.18
C THR A 217 -7.20 3.45 15.38
N TRP A 218 -8.27 2.83 15.87
CA TRP A 218 -9.58 3.01 15.29
C TRP A 218 -10.07 4.45 15.53
N PRO A 219 -10.56 5.18 14.52
CA PRO A 219 -11.22 6.45 14.75
C PRO A 219 -12.40 6.22 15.68
N SER A 220 -12.38 6.82 16.88
CA SER A 220 -13.51 6.78 17.78
C SER A 220 -14.72 7.33 17.03
N MET A 221 -15.83 6.59 16.95
CA MET A 221 -17.09 7.14 16.50
C MET A 221 -17.44 8.27 17.48
N VAL A 222 -17.27 9.51 17.02
CA VAL A 222 -17.87 10.65 17.71
C VAL A 222 -19.39 10.48 17.51
N THR A 223 -20.03 9.86 18.47
CA THR A 223 -21.49 9.92 18.58
C THR A 223 -21.83 11.39 18.80
N ALA A 224 -22.31 12.04 17.74
CA ALA A 224 -22.97 13.32 17.86
C ALA A 224 -24.22 13.08 18.74
N CYS A 225 -24.07 13.25 20.05
CA CYS A 225 -25.18 13.43 20.93
C CYS A 225 -25.85 14.75 20.55
N SER A 226 -26.91 14.67 19.76
CA SER A 226 -27.87 15.74 19.62
C SER A 226 -28.53 15.89 20.99
N SER A 227 -28.10 16.90 21.74
CA SER A 227 -28.82 17.38 22.91
C SER A 227 -30.16 17.96 22.43
N THR A 228 -31.20 17.14 22.46
CA THR A 228 -32.56 17.64 22.41
C THR A 228 -32.86 18.21 23.78
N ASP A 229 -32.81 19.54 23.82
CA ASP A 229 -33.33 20.35 24.93
C ASP A 229 -34.84 20.06 25.08
N SER A 230 -35.22 19.24 26.06
CA SER A 230 -36.57 19.07 26.46
C SER A 230 -36.88 20.10 27.55
N THR A 231 -37.41 21.26 27.14
CA THR A 231 -38.06 22.23 28.01
C THR A 231 -39.30 21.60 28.62
N LEU A 232 -39.18 21.19 29.87
CA LEU A 232 -40.32 20.82 30.72
C LEU A 232 -41.04 22.11 31.17
N THR A 233 -42.15 22.42 30.56
CA THR A 233 -43.11 23.42 31.08
C THR A 233 -43.86 22.83 32.28
N ASN A 234 -43.56 23.34 33.47
CA ASN A 234 -44.36 23.11 34.68
C ASN A 234 -45.71 23.86 34.56
N THR A 235 -46.80 23.11 34.43
CA THR A 235 -48.13 23.62 34.68
C THR A 235 -48.54 23.26 36.12
N THR A 236 -48.56 24.26 36.96
CA THR A 236 -49.19 24.21 38.31
C THR A 236 -50.72 24.18 38.17
N PHE A 237 -51.36 23.18 38.73
CA PHE A 237 -52.78 23.20 39.01
C PHE A 237 -52.96 23.51 40.50
N SER A 238 -53.62 24.68 40.78
CA SER A 238 -54.23 25.02 42.09
C SER A 238 -55.68 24.58 42.06
N SER A 239 -56.11 23.83 43.03
CA SER A 239 -57.37 23.91 43.79
C SER A 239 -57.58 22.63 44.60
#